data_926a6549e43695a7f2b38d32d090b2fe
#
_entry.id   926a6549e43695a7f2b38d32d090b2fe
#
_cell.length_a   1.000
_cell.length_b   1.000
_cell.length_c   1.000
_cell.angle_alpha   90.00
_cell.angle_beta   90.00
_cell.angle_gamma   90.00
#
_symmetry.space_group_name_H-M   'P 1'
#
loop_
_entity.id
_entity.type
_entity.pdbx_description
1 polymer ?
#
loop_
_entity_poly.entity_id
_entity_poly.type
_entity_poly.pdbx_seq_one_letter_code
_entity_poly.pdbx_strand_id
1 'polypeptide(L)'
;MRLSCGPRQGAFLAASAALLTGCAQPIPKYVSQASGPRAELVMRGHVLPGEAYGVYVFKDALNCTGPQRVGIGVASRDPETTSIDAGLSTAEVFLTKADKSICRVRWSFEPVAGRKYLISTLSTPTGCTARILDATDPRKMVREQSLRRRDVGGRLCVPLSQTTTVAEAESRSQAAGESDLPIATNLPTNKTAVHAVVTEDDLRDLKGK
;
A
#
# COMPACT_ATOMS: atom_id res chain seq x y z
N MET A 1 -24.58 65.88 -33.57
CA MET A 1 -23.51 65.09 -32.95
C MET A 1 -24.14 63.92 -32.25
N ARG A 2 -23.92 62.71 -32.79
CA ARG A 2 -24.46 61.43 -32.24
C ARG A 2 -23.29 60.69 -31.54
N LEU A 3 -23.37 60.55 -30.24
CA LEU A 3 -22.44 59.74 -29.46
C LEU A 3 -22.95 58.30 -29.47
N SER A 4 -22.17 57.43 -30.14
CA SER A 4 -22.38 56.02 -30.15
C SER A 4 -21.80 55.41 -28.89
N CYS A 5 -22.67 54.81 -28.05
CA CYS A 5 -22.30 54.08 -26.85
C CYS A 5 -22.03 52.60 -27.29
N GLY A 6 -20.77 52.19 -27.37
CA GLY A 6 -20.40 50.82 -27.72
C GLY A 6 -20.50 49.86 -26.52
N PRO A 7 -20.92 48.64 -26.71
CA PRO A 7 -21.01 47.66 -25.63
C PRO A 7 -19.63 47.04 -25.37
N ARG A 8 -19.01 47.39 -24.26
CA ARG A 8 -17.70 46.86 -23.89
C ARG A 8 -17.66 46.25 -22.49
N GLN A 9 -18.75 45.65 -22.03
CA GLN A 9 -18.81 45.06 -20.67
C GLN A 9 -19.12 43.56 -20.62
N GLY A 10 -19.03 42.82 -21.75
CA GLY A 10 -19.37 41.38 -21.77
C GLY A 10 -18.18 40.39 -21.77
N ALA A 11 -16.92 40.85 -21.84
CA ALA A 11 -15.78 39.97 -22.09
C ALA A 11 -15.02 39.47 -20.85
N PHE A 12 -15.24 40.02 -19.67
CA PHE A 12 -14.44 39.65 -18.47
C PHE A 12 -15.04 38.53 -17.62
N LEU A 13 -16.29 38.17 -17.75
CA LEU A 13 -16.92 37.08 -16.96
C LEU A 13 -16.74 35.69 -17.56
N ALA A 14 -16.39 35.57 -18.83
CA ALA A 14 -16.21 34.26 -19.48
C ALA A 14 -14.82 33.63 -19.20
N ALA A 15 -13.81 34.42 -18.84
CA ALA A 15 -12.46 33.93 -18.61
C ALA A 15 -12.29 33.25 -17.24
N SER A 16 -13.12 33.55 -16.25
CA SER A 16 -12.99 33.00 -14.89
C SER A 16 -13.57 31.59 -14.73
N ALA A 17 -14.46 31.17 -15.61
CA ALA A 17 -15.09 29.83 -15.53
C ALA A 17 -14.21 28.69 -16.10
N ALA A 18 -13.24 29.00 -16.93
CA ALA A 18 -12.36 27.99 -17.56
C ALA A 18 -11.27 27.44 -16.62
N LEU A 19 -11.03 28.06 -15.47
CA LEU A 19 -9.96 27.65 -14.54
C LEU A 19 -10.39 26.59 -13.52
N LEU A 20 -11.68 26.22 -13.47
CA LEU A 20 -12.20 25.26 -12.46
C LEU A 20 -12.39 23.83 -12.98
N THR A 21 -12.19 23.59 -14.25
CA THR A 21 -12.15 22.21 -14.76
C THR A 21 -10.75 21.62 -14.57
N GLY A 22 -10.32 21.49 -13.33
CA GLY A 22 -9.22 20.61 -12.97
C GLY A 22 -9.62 19.18 -13.29
N CYS A 23 -9.38 18.75 -14.55
CA CYS A 23 -9.54 17.36 -14.95
C CYS A 23 -8.69 16.51 -13.99
N ALA A 24 -9.34 15.73 -13.14
CA ALA A 24 -8.65 14.72 -12.34
C ALA A 24 -7.98 13.76 -13.33
N GLN A 25 -6.68 13.91 -13.52
CA GLN A 25 -5.93 13.02 -14.41
C GLN A 25 -5.97 11.60 -13.85
N PRO A 26 -6.25 10.59 -14.68
CA PRO A 26 -6.23 9.21 -14.24
C PRO A 26 -4.81 8.86 -13.74
N ILE A 27 -4.74 8.12 -12.63
CA ILE A 27 -3.46 7.66 -12.08
C ILE A 27 -2.78 6.77 -13.14
N PRO A 28 -1.54 7.11 -13.56
CA PRO A 28 -0.84 6.37 -14.60
C PRO A 28 -0.55 4.93 -14.16
N LYS A 29 -0.48 4.01 -15.12
CA LYS A 29 -0.02 2.65 -14.86
C LYS A 29 1.48 2.68 -14.51
N TYR A 30 1.86 1.90 -13.52
CA TYR A 30 3.27 1.69 -13.19
C TYR A 30 3.97 0.94 -14.34
N VAL A 31 5.14 1.43 -14.69
CA VAL A 31 6.05 0.79 -15.65
C VAL A 31 7.42 0.77 -14.99
N SER A 32 7.96 -0.43 -14.77
CA SER A 32 9.33 -0.58 -14.27
C SER A 32 10.33 0.00 -15.29
N GLN A 33 11.48 0.45 -14.84
CA GLN A 33 12.52 0.98 -15.71
C GLN A 33 12.92 -0.07 -16.76
N ALA A 34 13.25 0.37 -17.97
CA ALA A 34 13.60 -0.55 -19.08
C ALA A 34 14.86 -1.38 -18.77
N SER A 35 15.80 -0.82 -18.01
CA SER A 35 17.03 -1.47 -17.56
C SER A 35 17.22 -1.24 -16.06
N GLY A 36 17.78 -2.22 -15.36
CA GLY A 36 18.08 -2.12 -13.93
C GLY A 36 17.69 -3.37 -13.16
N PRO A 37 18.12 -3.43 -11.88
CA PRO A 37 17.79 -4.54 -11.00
C PRO A 37 16.31 -4.52 -10.63
N ARG A 38 15.63 -5.67 -10.70
CA ARG A 38 14.18 -5.78 -10.49
C ARG A 38 13.85 -6.92 -9.54
N ALA A 39 12.74 -6.74 -8.84
CA ALA A 39 12.05 -7.76 -8.07
C ALA A 39 10.70 -8.09 -8.71
N GLU A 40 10.12 -9.21 -8.36
CA GLU A 40 8.78 -9.63 -8.75
C GLU A 40 7.78 -9.26 -7.65
N LEU A 41 6.63 -8.71 -8.01
CA LEU A 41 5.56 -8.34 -7.10
C LEU A 41 4.28 -9.10 -7.45
N VAL A 42 3.84 -9.95 -6.54
CA VAL A 42 2.57 -10.67 -6.57
C VAL A 42 1.58 -9.95 -5.66
N MET A 43 0.33 -9.88 -6.07
CA MET A 43 -0.73 -9.22 -5.29
C MET A 43 -1.87 -10.20 -5.08
N ARG A 44 -2.34 -10.31 -3.83
CA ARG A 44 -3.47 -11.15 -3.42
C ARG A 44 -4.42 -10.35 -2.55
N GLY A 45 -5.71 -10.45 -2.83
CA GLY A 45 -6.75 -9.78 -2.07
C GLY A 45 -7.83 -10.73 -1.58
N HIS A 46 -7.94 -10.87 -0.27
CA HIS A 46 -9.10 -11.50 0.37
C HIS A 46 -10.15 -10.41 0.63
N VAL A 47 -10.90 -10.08 -0.41
CA VAL A 47 -11.93 -9.03 -0.40
C VAL A 47 -13.31 -9.63 -0.67
N LEU A 48 -14.35 -9.01 -0.11
CA LEU A 48 -15.72 -9.49 -0.22
C LEU A 48 -16.32 -9.15 -1.60
N PRO A 49 -17.38 -9.85 -2.04
CA PRO A 49 -18.12 -9.48 -3.23
C PRO A 49 -18.56 -8.01 -3.20
N GLY A 50 -18.34 -7.28 -4.29
CA GLY A 50 -18.61 -5.84 -4.39
C GLY A 50 -17.48 -4.94 -3.86
N GLU A 51 -16.43 -5.50 -3.30
CA GLU A 51 -15.23 -4.79 -2.92
C GLU A 51 -14.14 -4.90 -4.01
N ALA A 52 -13.25 -3.92 -4.00
CA ALA A 52 -12.08 -3.91 -4.88
C ALA A 52 -10.86 -3.37 -4.13
N TYR A 53 -9.67 -3.88 -4.45
CA TYR A 53 -8.45 -3.31 -3.94
C TYR A 53 -7.53 -2.89 -5.09
N GLY A 54 -6.73 -1.88 -4.86
CA GLY A 54 -5.69 -1.44 -5.78
C GLY A 54 -4.35 -1.34 -5.06
N VAL A 55 -3.30 -1.63 -5.79
CA VAL A 55 -1.92 -1.44 -5.33
C VAL A 55 -1.29 -0.34 -6.16
N TYR A 56 -0.71 0.62 -5.48
CA TYR A 56 -0.01 1.76 -6.06
C TYR A 56 1.41 1.79 -5.53
N VAL A 57 2.35 2.24 -6.36
CA VAL A 57 3.69 2.64 -5.94
C VAL A 57 3.90 4.11 -6.25
N PHE A 58 4.76 4.77 -5.50
CA PHE A 58 5.01 6.19 -5.64
C PHE A 58 6.30 6.43 -6.41
N LYS A 59 6.26 7.32 -7.39
CA LYS A 59 7.44 7.73 -8.17
C LYS A 59 8.52 8.31 -7.25
N ASP A 60 8.10 9.13 -6.30
CA ASP A 60 8.93 9.61 -5.20
C ASP A 60 8.57 8.83 -3.93
N ALA A 61 9.35 7.80 -3.65
CA ALA A 61 9.14 6.92 -2.50
C ALA A 61 9.35 7.64 -1.15
N LEU A 62 10.22 8.65 -1.10
CA LEU A 62 10.50 9.41 0.13
C LEU A 62 9.31 10.28 0.53
N ASN A 63 8.76 11.02 -0.42
CA ASN A 63 7.69 11.99 -0.19
C ASN A 63 6.29 11.45 -0.48
N CYS A 64 6.17 10.17 -0.89
CA CYS A 64 4.91 9.53 -1.29
C CYS A 64 4.14 10.34 -2.35
N THR A 65 4.83 10.84 -3.36
CA THR A 65 4.22 11.63 -4.44
C THR A 65 4.30 10.91 -5.79
N GLY A 66 3.42 11.29 -6.71
CA GLY A 66 3.34 10.66 -8.01
C GLY A 66 2.89 9.20 -7.96
N PRO A 67 1.68 8.89 -7.43
CA PRO A 67 1.19 7.51 -7.37
C PRO A 67 1.06 6.92 -8.77
N GLN A 68 1.48 5.67 -8.92
CA GLN A 68 1.39 4.89 -10.14
C GLN A 68 0.67 3.58 -9.82
N ARG A 69 -0.33 3.21 -10.61
CA ARG A 69 -1.12 2.01 -10.38
C ARG A 69 -0.39 0.76 -10.85
N VAL A 70 -0.11 -0.14 -9.92
CA VAL A 70 0.48 -1.45 -10.18
C VAL A 70 -0.58 -2.43 -10.66
N GLY A 71 -1.69 -2.57 -9.91
CA GLY A 71 -2.78 -3.47 -10.27
C GLY A 71 -4.06 -3.17 -9.50
N ILE A 72 -5.15 -3.75 -9.97
CA ILE A 72 -6.47 -3.73 -9.32
C ILE A 72 -7.00 -5.16 -9.28
N GLY A 73 -7.43 -5.61 -8.12
CA GLY A 73 -8.08 -6.89 -7.88
C GLY A 73 -9.50 -6.73 -7.34
N VAL A 74 -10.28 -7.76 -7.50
CA VAL A 74 -11.65 -7.92 -6.99
C VAL A 74 -11.79 -9.31 -6.38
N ALA A 75 -12.88 -9.60 -5.68
CA ALA A 75 -13.11 -10.87 -4.97
C ALA A 75 -12.88 -12.13 -5.84
N SER A 76 -13.10 -12.06 -7.14
CA SER A 76 -12.97 -13.19 -8.07
C SER A 76 -11.64 -13.22 -8.84
N ARG A 77 -10.81 -12.18 -8.75
CA ARG A 77 -9.59 -12.06 -9.56
C ARG A 77 -8.58 -11.11 -8.95
N ASP A 78 -7.39 -11.62 -8.72
CA ASP A 78 -6.21 -10.82 -8.41
C ASP A 78 -5.58 -10.22 -9.67
N PRO A 79 -4.84 -9.12 -9.57
CA PRO A 79 -4.08 -8.58 -10.68
C PRO A 79 -2.91 -9.50 -11.06
N GLU A 80 -2.45 -9.34 -12.28
CA GLU A 80 -1.26 -10.05 -12.77
C GLU A 80 -0.01 -9.66 -11.96
N THR A 81 0.90 -10.62 -11.87
CA THR A 81 2.24 -10.39 -11.34
C THR A 81 2.96 -9.31 -12.17
N THR A 82 3.70 -8.45 -11.52
CA THR A 82 4.45 -7.38 -12.16
C THR A 82 5.89 -7.29 -11.63
N SER A 83 6.77 -6.69 -12.42
CA SER A 83 8.11 -6.34 -11.95
C SER A 83 8.09 -4.96 -11.29
N ILE A 84 8.83 -4.81 -10.19
CA ILE A 84 9.12 -3.52 -9.55
C ILE A 84 10.62 -3.28 -9.53
N ASP A 85 11.01 -2.01 -9.56
CA ASP A 85 12.42 -1.64 -9.46
C ASP A 85 12.96 -1.98 -8.07
N ALA A 86 14.19 -2.48 -7.99
CA ALA A 86 14.86 -2.72 -6.73
C ALA A 86 15.29 -1.41 -6.06
N GLY A 87 15.47 -1.43 -4.75
CA GLY A 87 15.78 -0.27 -3.91
C GLY A 87 14.54 0.31 -3.23
N LEU A 88 14.66 1.49 -2.62
CA LEU A 88 13.56 2.06 -1.83
C LEU A 88 12.29 2.25 -2.67
N SER A 89 11.23 1.61 -2.24
CA SER A 89 9.90 1.70 -2.82
C SER A 89 8.87 2.06 -1.74
N THR A 90 7.90 2.88 -2.07
CA THR A 90 6.72 3.12 -1.23
C THR A 90 5.49 2.62 -1.94
N ALA A 91 4.78 1.70 -1.30
CA ALA A 91 3.55 1.10 -1.79
C ALA A 91 2.35 1.50 -0.94
N GLU A 92 1.20 1.66 -1.57
CA GLU A 92 -0.10 1.85 -0.92
C GLU A 92 -1.06 0.77 -1.42
N VAL A 93 -1.73 0.11 -0.49
CA VAL A 93 -2.93 -0.64 -0.76
C VAL A 93 -4.13 0.24 -0.48
N PHE A 94 -5.00 0.31 -1.45
CA PHE A 94 -6.25 1.05 -1.41
C PHE A 94 -7.39 0.05 -1.58
N LEU A 95 -8.26 -0.06 -0.60
CA LEU A 95 -9.42 -0.95 -0.64
C LEU A 95 -10.70 -0.12 -0.60
N THR A 96 -11.57 -0.32 -1.60
CA THR A 96 -12.92 0.24 -1.65
C THR A 96 -13.89 -0.84 -1.21
N LYS A 97 -14.63 -0.57 -0.15
CA LYS A 97 -15.64 -1.45 0.40
C LYS A 97 -16.95 -1.36 -0.36
N ALA A 98 -17.87 -2.31 -0.12
CA ALA A 98 -19.17 -2.34 -0.76
C ALA A 98 -20.03 -1.08 -0.44
N ASP A 99 -19.88 -0.51 0.76
CA ASP A 99 -20.51 0.75 1.20
C ASP A 99 -19.82 2.02 0.64
N LYS A 100 -18.81 1.87 -0.23
CA LYS A 100 -17.99 2.93 -0.80
C LYS A 100 -17.02 3.58 0.19
N SER A 101 -16.95 3.12 1.44
CA SER A 101 -15.89 3.53 2.33
C SER A 101 -14.52 3.06 1.82
N ILE A 102 -13.48 3.77 2.22
CA ILE A 102 -12.14 3.58 1.70
C ILE A 102 -11.19 3.28 2.86
N CYS A 103 -10.44 2.20 2.73
CA CYS A 103 -9.33 1.89 3.60
C CYS A 103 -8.02 2.02 2.83
N ARG A 104 -7.01 2.58 3.48
CA ARG A 104 -5.66 2.72 2.91
C ARG A 104 -4.62 2.23 3.90
N VAL A 105 -3.63 1.52 3.38
CA VAL A 105 -2.45 1.11 4.16
C VAL A 105 -1.22 1.39 3.32
N ARG A 106 -0.23 2.07 3.90
CA ARG A 106 0.95 2.54 3.18
C ARG A 106 2.23 2.14 3.90
N TRP A 107 3.18 1.62 3.13
CA TRP A 107 4.50 1.25 3.60
C TRP A 107 5.60 1.67 2.65
N SER A 108 6.81 1.82 3.19
CA SER A 108 8.04 1.78 2.42
C SER A 108 8.78 0.48 2.73
N PHE A 109 9.47 -0.07 1.73
CA PHE A 109 10.32 -1.26 1.85
C PHE A 109 11.40 -1.21 0.76
N GLU A 110 12.37 -2.11 0.83
CA GLU A 110 13.51 -2.14 -0.10
C GLU A 110 13.52 -3.46 -0.89
N PRO A 111 12.77 -3.54 -2.01
CA PRO A 111 12.84 -4.69 -2.91
C PRO A 111 14.26 -5.00 -3.33
N VAL A 112 14.67 -6.25 -3.18
CA VAL A 112 15.98 -6.77 -3.61
C VAL A 112 15.83 -7.44 -4.96
N ALA A 113 16.76 -7.17 -5.87
CA ALA A 113 16.75 -7.76 -7.21
C ALA A 113 16.70 -9.29 -7.18
N GLY A 114 15.87 -9.86 -8.05
CA GLY A 114 15.68 -11.29 -8.16
C GLY A 114 14.80 -11.92 -7.08
N ARG A 115 14.35 -11.16 -6.08
CA ARG A 115 13.39 -11.65 -5.08
C ARG A 115 11.96 -11.48 -5.54
N LYS A 116 11.09 -12.28 -4.91
CA LYS A 116 9.63 -12.23 -5.11
C LYS A 116 8.98 -11.73 -3.83
N TYR A 117 8.08 -10.77 -3.97
CA TYR A 117 7.30 -10.19 -2.86
C TYR A 117 5.82 -10.44 -3.06
N LEU A 118 5.12 -10.73 -1.97
CA LEU A 118 3.66 -10.88 -1.94
C LEU A 118 3.06 -9.74 -1.14
N ILE A 119 2.22 -8.91 -1.78
CA ILE A 119 1.30 -8.01 -1.09
C ILE A 119 -0.01 -8.76 -0.89
N SER A 120 -0.31 -9.08 0.37
CA SER A 120 -1.57 -9.72 0.76
C SER A 120 -2.48 -8.69 1.44
N THR A 121 -3.69 -8.52 0.92
CA THR A 121 -4.70 -7.57 1.41
C THR A 121 -5.89 -8.34 1.96
N LEU A 122 -6.37 -7.95 3.13
CA LEU A 122 -7.54 -8.53 3.79
C LEU A 122 -8.55 -7.44 4.13
N SER A 123 -9.79 -7.60 3.66
CA SER A 123 -10.92 -6.80 4.12
C SER A 123 -11.41 -7.29 5.48
N THR A 124 -11.68 -6.37 6.40
CA THR A 124 -12.29 -6.66 7.71
C THR A 124 -13.55 -5.84 7.89
N PRO A 125 -14.48 -6.20 8.79
CA PRO A 125 -15.69 -5.42 9.01
C PRO A 125 -15.42 -3.96 9.34
N THR A 126 -14.35 -3.66 10.07
CA THR A 126 -14.01 -2.32 10.57
C THR A 126 -12.93 -1.61 9.76
N GLY A 127 -12.39 -2.24 8.69
CA GLY A 127 -11.30 -1.63 7.91
C GLY A 127 -10.64 -2.60 6.93
N CYS A 128 -9.34 -2.50 6.81
CA CYS A 128 -8.52 -3.44 6.05
C CYS A 128 -7.17 -3.62 6.71
N THR A 129 -6.55 -4.74 6.39
CA THR A 129 -5.12 -4.94 6.66
C THR A 129 -4.42 -5.29 5.37
N ALA A 130 -3.13 -5.03 5.32
CA ALA A 130 -2.32 -5.54 4.22
C ALA A 130 -0.91 -5.83 4.74
N ARG A 131 -0.21 -6.75 4.09
CA ARG A 131 1.11 -7.24 4.47
C ARG A 131 2.00 -7.31 3.25
N ILE A 132 3.28 -7.12 3.45
CA ILE A 132 4.30 -7.40 2.44
C ILE A 132 5.18 -8.52 2.99
N LEU A 133 5.26 -9.60 2.24
CA LEU A 133 6.04 -10.78 2.58
C LEU A 133 7.12 -10.97 1.52
N ASP A 134 8.32 -11.38 1.95
CA ASP A 134 9.28 -12.00 1.04
C ASP A 134 8.77 -13.42 0.76
N ALA A 135 8.39 -13.66 -0.49
CA ALA A 135 7.84 -14.91 -1.01
C ALA A 135 8.82 -15.58 -2.00
N THR A 136 10.10 -15.26 -1.91
CA THR A 136 11.15 -15.86 -2.77
C THR A 136 11.19 -17.37 -2.59
N ASP A 137 11.05 -17.85 -1.35
CA ASP A 137 10.74 -19.25 -1.06
C ASP A 137 9.26 -19.37 -0.69
N PRO A 138 8.41 -19.95 -1.57
CA PRO A 138 6.98 -20.06 -1.31
C PRO A 138 6.62 -21.01 -0.15
N ARG A 139 7.58 -21.84 0.31
CA ARG A 139 7.40 -22.72 1.46
C ARG A 139 7.73 -22.02 2.78
N LYS A 140 8.44 -20.88 2.71
CA LYS A 140 8.90 -20.14 3.88
C LYS A 140 8.74 -18.64 3.64
N MET A 141 7.49 -18.20 3.48
CA MET A 141 7.22 -16.77 3.39
C MET A 141 7.46 -16.10 4.74
N VAL A 142 8.20 -15.02 4.73
CA VAL A 142 8.52 -14.23 5.93
C VAL A 142 8.10 -12.78 5.73
N ARG A 143 7.80 -12.08 6.82
CA ARG A 143 7.53 -10.65 6.76
C ARG A 143 8.76 -9.93 6.20
N GLU A 144 8.53 -8.99 5.28
CA GLU A 144 9.63 -8.17 4.75
C GLU A 144 10.26 -7.32 5.87
N GLN A 145 11.54 -7.49 6.09
CA GLN A 145 12.24 -6.93 7.25
C GLN A 145 12.54 -5.43 7.12
N SER A 146 12.71 -4.93 5.90
CA SER A 146 12.92 -3.50 5.63
C SER A 146 11.63 -2.68 5.71
N LEU A 147 10.49 -3.33 5.94
CA LEU A 147 9.17 -2.72 5.92
C LEU A 147 9.02 -1.65 7.01
N ARG A 148 8.60 -0.44 6.58
CA ARG A 148 8.33 0.72 7.44
C ARG A 148 6.92 1.21 7.20
N ARG A 149 6.11 1.31 8.25
CA ARG A 149 4.75 1.84 8.13
C ARG A 149 4.77 3.37 7.95
N ARG A 150 4.03 3.88 6.94
CA ARG A 150 4.00 5.30 6.59
C ARG A 150 2.67 5.99 6.92
N ASP A 151 1.61 5.25 7.22
CA ASP A 151 0.26 5.71 7.55
C ASP A 151 0.00 5.61 9.06
N VAL A 152 0.70 6.40 9.87
CA VAL A 152 0.62 6.36 11.33
C VAL A 152 -0.06 7.63 11.85
N GLY A 153 -0.98 7.47 12.81
CA GLY A 153 -1.65 8.58 13.48
C GLY A 153 -2.47 9.47 12.54
N GLY A 154 -3.13 8.89 11.53
CA GLY A 154 -3.96 9.62 10.56
C GLY A 154 -3.16 10.37 9.48
N ARG A 155 -1.84 10.34 9.52
CA ARG A 155 -0.96 10.92 8.49
C ARG A 155 -0.67 9.88 7.42
N LEU A 156 -0.71 10.30 6.15
CA LEU A 156 -0.55 9.39 5.02
C LEU A 156 0.91 9.21 4.54
N CYS A 157 1.83 10.02 4.97
CA CYS A 157 3.24 9.91 4.58
C CYS A 157 4.15 10.40 5.71
N VAL A 158 4.26 9.60 6.76
CA VAL A 158 5.20 9.89 7.85
C VAL A 158 6.62 9.80 7.31
N PRO A 159 7.53 10.78 7.57
CA PRO A 159 8.91 10.71 7.14
C PRO A 159 9.61 9.41 7.56
N LEU A 160 10.49 8.87 6.73
CA LEU A 160 11.21 7.62 7.04
C LEU A 160 11.99 7.71 8.36
N SER A 161 12.55 8.88 8.68
CA SER A 161 13.26 9.15 9.93
C SER A 161 12.38 9.02 11.19
N GLN A 162 11.07 9.08 11.04
CA GLN A 162 10.09 8.94 12.13
C GLN A 162 9.45 7.53 12.17
N THR A 163 9.95 6.60 11.36
CA THR A 163 9.45 5.23 11.27
C THR A 163 10.56 4.24 11.59
N THR A 164 10.19 3.07 12.07
CA THR A 164 11.10 1.97 12.33
C THR A 164 10.82 0.81 11.39
N THR A 165 11.83 0.03 11.04
CA THR A 165 11.64 -1.20 10.29
C THR A 165 10.98 -2.27 11.16
N VAL A 166 10.45 -3.30 10.51
CA VAL A 166 9.97 -4.51 11.21
C VAL A 166 11.10 -5.13 12.00
N ALA A 167 12.29 -5.28 11.40
CA ALA A 167 13.47 -5.84 12.07
C ALA A 167 13.87 -5.06 13.33
N GLU A 168 13.89 -3.72 13.26
CA GLU A 168 14.20 -2.86 14.41
C GLU A 168 13.13 -2.95 15.51
N ALA A 169 11.86 -3.10 15.14
CA ALA A 169 10.77 -3.23 16.10
C ALA A 169 10.80 -4.60 16.80
N GLU A 170 11.06 -5.67 16.06
CA GLU A 170 11.19 -7.02 16.59
C GLU A 170 12.40 -7.14 17.54
N SER A 171 13.56 -6.58 17.15
CA SER A 171 14.75 -6.57 17.99
C SER A 171 14.55 -5.83 19.32
N ARG A 172 13.83 -4.69 19.30
CA ARG A 172 13.49 -3.96 20.52
C ARG A 172 12.55 -4.73 21.44
N SER A 173 11.58 -5.43 20.86
CA SER A 173 10.64 -6.25 21.63
C SER A 173 11.34 -7.43 22.32
N GLN A 174 12.33 -8.04 21.65
CA GLN A 174 13.15 -9.10 22.23
C GLN A 174 14.03 -8.57 23.38
N ALA A 175 14.69 -7.44 23.18
CA ALA A 175 15.52 -6.82 24.23
C ALA A 175 14.70 -6.38 25.45
N ALA A 176 13.46 -5.93 25.26
CA ALA A 176 12.58 -5.55 26.36
C ALA A 176 12.01 -6.77 27.13
N GLY A 177 11.91 -7.93 26.46
CA GLY A 177 11.45 -9.18 27.09
C GLY A 177 12.54 -9.86 27.93
N GLU A 178 13.80 -9.50 27.78
CA GLU A 178 14.94 -10.08 28.51
C GLU A 178 15.33 -9.31 29.79
N SER A 179 14.68 -8.16 30.04
CA SER A 179 14.89 -7.40 31.29
C SER A 179 13.92 -7.90 32.35
N ASP A 180 14.44 -8.75 33.26
CA ASP A 180 13.92 -9.14 34.55
C ASP A 180 12.58 -8.53 34.98
N LEU A 181 11.50 -9.30 34.81
CA LEU A 181 10.31 -9.14 35.62
C LEU A 181 10.33 -10.22 36.71
N PRO A 182 10.28 -9.86 38.00
CA PRO A 182 10.10 -10.85 39.06
C PRO A 182 8.78 -11.59 38.82
N ILE A 183 8.84 -12.90 38.98
CA ILE A 183 7.74 -13.84 38.83
C ILE A 183 6.57 -13.38 39.70
N ALA A 184 5.61 -12.66 39.15
CA ALA A 184 4.29 -12.47 39.73
C ALA A 184 3.38 -13.55 39.15
N THR A 185 3.28 -14.64 39.88
CA THR A 185 2.26 -15.68 39.73
C THR A 185 0.89 -15.03 39.75
N ASN A 186 0.05 -15.43 38.76
CA ASN A 186 -1.41 -15.20 38.63
C ASN A 186 -1.84 -13.95 37.86
N LEU A 187 -1.91 -14.10 36.52
CA LEU A 187 -2.90 -13.39 35.73
C LEU A 187 -3.53 -14.36 34.72
N PRO A 188 -4.85 -14.28 34.47
CA PRO A 188 -5.55 -15.21 33.59
C PRO A 188 -5.13 -15.00 32.14
N THR A 189 -4.76 -16.09 31.52
CA THR A 189 -4.39 -16.19 30.08
C THR A 189 -5.57 -15.79 29.20
N ASN A 190 -5.60 -14.55 28.73
CA ASN A 190 -6.49 -14.15 27.64
C ASN A 190 -5.78 -14.46 26.32
N LYS A 191 -5.94 -15.71 25.85
CA LYS A 191 -5.50 -16.17 24.54
C LYS A 191 -6.38 -15.56 23.45
N THR A 192 -6.02 -14.41 22.93
CA THR A 192 -6.49 -13.98 21.60
C THR A 192 -5.38 -13.25 20.86
N ALA A 193 -4.25 -13.91 20.70
CA ALA A 193 -3.34 -13.58 19.62
C ALA A 193 -3.92 -14.21 18.36
N VAL A 194 -4.61 -13.42 17.55
CA VAL A 194 -5.00 -13.84 16.20
C VAL A 194 -3.71 -13.94 15.38
N HIS A 195 -3.05 -15.08 15.44
CA HIS A 195 -2.13 -15.50 14.39
C HIS A 195 -2.99 -15.69 13.14
N ALA A 196 -2.95 -14.74 12.22
CA ALA A 196 -3.44 -14.98 10.88
C ALA A 196 -2.51 -16.02 10.26
N VAL A 197 -2.94 -17.26 10.30
CA VAL A 197 -2.29 -18.39 9.67
C VAL A 197 -2.36 -18.14 8.18
N VAL A 198 -1.20 -18.11 7.50
CA VAL A 198 -1.13 -18.24 6.05
C VAL A 198 -1.69 -19.62 5.74
N THR A 199 -2.81 -19.70 5.05
CA THR A 199 -3.46 -20.96 4.75
C THR A 199 -2.79 -21.63 3.54
N GLU A 200 -2.94 -22.95 3.43
CA GLU A 200 -2.40 -23.73 2.31
C GLU A 200 -2.96 -23.29 0.95
N ASP A 201 -4.12 -22.63 0.93
CA ASP A 201 -4.72 -22.02 -0.25
C ASP A 201 -3.91 -20.79 -0.73
N ASP A 202 -3.30 -20.04 0.18
CA ASP A 202 -2.39 -18.94 -0.17
C ASP A 202 -1.12 -19.43 -0.91
N LEU A 203 -0.82 -20.74 -0.78
CA LEU A 203 0.37 -21.36 -1.35
C LEU A 203 0.12 -22.06 -2.68
N ARG A 204 -1.12 -22.42 -3.00
CA ARG A 204 -1.44 -23.23 -4.20
C ARG A 204 -1.04 -22.55 -5.50
N ASP A 205 -1.25 -21.26 -5.61
CA ASP A 205 -1.00 -20.54 -6.86
C ASP A 205 0.46 -20.07 -7.02
N LEU A 206 1.29 -20.25 -5.98
CA LEU A 206 2.73 -20.00 -6.06
C LEU A 206 3.50 -21.20 -6.63
N LYS A 207 2.86 -22.39 -6.67
CA LYS A 207 3.39 -23.55 -7.38
C LYS A 207 3.06 -23.35 -8.86
N GLY A 208 3.98 -22.74 -9.60
CA GLY A 208 3.85 -22.41 -10.99
C GLY A 208 3.42 -23.60 -11.87
N LYS A 209 2.73 -23.21 -12.97
CA LYS A 209 2.60 -24.06 -14.15
C LYS A 209 3.94 -24.29 -14.80
#